data_c22ee47e63654a1f60fd6b06ea090d98
#
_entry.id   c22ee47e63654a1f60fd6b06ea090d98
#
_cell.length_a   1.000
_cell.length_b   1.000
_cell.length_c   1.000
_cell.angle_alpha   90.00
_cell.angle_beta   90.00
_cell.angle_gamma   90.00
#
_symmetry.space_group_name_H-M   'P 1'
#
loop_
_entity.id
_entity.type
_entity.pdbx_description
1 polymer ?
#
loop_
_entity_poly.entity_id
_entity_poly.type
_entity_poly.pdbx_seq_one_letter_code
_entity_poly.pdbx_strand_id
1 'polypeptide(L)'
;MVVGASGGIGAAAAELLRDEPGCGGVETLSRRDDGLDLTEEGTIAAAAERLRDGTPFDLVFDATGALTIDGIGPEKTIRVLDPQAMAKQFAVNAIGPALIFKHFLPLLRRDRRAVFATLSARVGSIGDNRLGGWISYRASKAALNQIVRTTAIEAARTHPQAVIAALHPGTVTTPLSEPYSAGRERLSPDHSARMLLDVLDGLQPAQSGRFFAYDGSAIEW
;
A
#
# COMPACT_ATOMS: atom_id res chain seq x y z
N MET A 1 -7.54 2.43 10.26
CA MET A 1 -8.21 2.61 8.95
C MET A 1 -7.58 1.70 7.91
N VAL A 2 -8.39 1.12 7.02
CA VAL A 2 -7.93 0.30 5.88
C VAL A 2 -8.49 0.90 4.59
N VAL A 3 -7.60 1.29 3.66
CA VAL A 3 -7.95 1.76 2.33
C VAL A 3 -7.74 0.61 1.34
N GLY A 4 -8.68 0.42 0.40
CA GLY A 4 -8.69 -0.76 -0.48
C GLY A 4 -9.34 -1.99 0.17
N ALA A 5 -10.23 -1.79 1.14
CA ALA A 5 -10.88 -2.83 1.92
C ALA A 5 -11.79 -3.78 1.12
N SER A 6 -12.11 -3.47 -0.13
CA SER A 6 -12.83 -4.40 -1.04
C SER A 6 -11.91 -5.41 -1.74
N GLY A 7 -10.57 -5.25 -1.65
CA GLY A 7 -9.58 -6.19 -2.17
C GLY A 7 -9.26 -7.31 -1.18
N GLY A 8 -8.69 -8.43 -1.66
CA GLY A 8 -8.43 -9.61 -0.82
C GLY A 8 -7.62 -9.31 0.45
N ILE A 9 -6.46 -8.67 0.33
CA ILE A 9 -5.60 -8.35 1.48
C ILE A 9 -6.24 -7.28 2.36
N GLY A 10 -6.84 -6.23 1.76
CA GLY A 10 -7.48 -5.15 2.52
C GLY A 10 -8.68 -5.65 3.31
N ALA A 11 -9.53 -6.50 2.73
CA ALA A 11 -10.66 -7.13 3.42
C ALA A 11 -10.19 -7.98 4.61
N ALA A 12 -9.21 -8.86 4.39
CA ALA A 12 -8.63 -9.70 5.42
C ALA A 12 -8.01 -8.87 6.56
N ALA A 13 -7.26 -7.82 6.23
CA ALA A 13 -6.69 -6.93 7.24
C ALA A 13 -7.77 -6.21 8.07
N ALA A 14 -8.86 -5.78 7.44
CA ALA A 14 -9.97 -5.13 8.13
C ALA A 14 -10.69 -6.09 9.09
N GLU A 15 -10.88 -7.35 8.70
CA GLU A 15 -11.46 -8.38 9.58
C GLU A 15 -10.55 -8.67 10.76
N LEU A 16 -9.27 -8.95 10.53
CA LEU A 16 -8.30 -9.21 11.59
C LEU A 16 -8.22 -8.06 12.61
N LEU A 17 -8.24 -6.81 12.12
CA LEU A 17 -8.22 -5.64 13.00
C LEU A 17 -9.51 -5.49 13.80
N ARG A 18 -10.68 -5.87 13.29
CA ARG A 18 -11.94 -5.85 14.05
C ARG A 18 -11.95 -6.87 15.19
N ASP A 19 -11.28 -8.00 14.98
CA ASP A 19 -11.17 -9.08 15.97
C ASP A 19 -10.06 -8.82 17.01
N GLU A 20 -9.24 -7.78 16.81
CA GLU A 20 -8.14 -7.43 17.72
C GLU A 20 -8.68 -6.79 19.02
N PRO A 21 -8.45 -7.38 20.21
CA PRO A 21 -9.04 -6.93 21.46
C PRO A 21 -8.71 -5.46 21.83
N GLY A 22 -7.62 -4.92 21.34
CA GLY A 22 -7.20 -3.54 21.59
C GLY A 22 -7.71 -2.53 20.56
N CYS A 23 -8.44 -2.97 19.54
CA CYS A 23 -8.91 -2.11 18.46
C CYS A 23 -10.21 -1.40 18.83
N GLY A 24 -10.18 -0.08 18.90
CA GLY A 24 -11.37 0.75 19.21
C GLY A 24 -12.37 0.91 18.07
N GLY A 25 -11.96 0.54 16.83
CA GLY A 25 -12.80 0.60 15.63
C GLY A 25 -11.98 0.56 14.35
N VAL A 26 -12.60 0.11 13.28
CA VAL A 26 -11.98 -0.02 11.95
C VAL A 26 -12.79 0.73 10.91
N GLU A 27 -12.26 1.87 10.46
CA GLU A 27 -12.75 2.56 9.28
C GLU A 27 -12.24 1.87 8.03
N THR A 28 -13.12 1.67 7.05
CA THR A 28 -12.77 1.05 5.76
C THR A 28 -13.16 1.95 4.61
N LEU A 29 -12.30 2.05 3.60
CA LEU A 29 -12.54 2.81 2.38
C LEU A 29 -12.24 1.97 1.15
N SER A 30 -13.10 2.06 0.14
CA SER A 30 -12.91 1.38 -1.13
C SER A 30 -13.55 2.15 -2.29
N ARG A 31 -13.16 1.80 -3.51
CA ARG A 31 -13.82 2.34 -4.71
C ARG A 31 -15.26 1.83 -4.81
N ARG A 32 -15.48 0.55 -4.47
CA ARG A 32 -16.78 -0.09 -4.61
C ARG A 32 -17.83 0.46 -3.64
N ASP A 33 -17.44 0.66 -2.38
CA ASP A 33 -18.40 0.92 -1.31
C ASP A 33 -18.48 2.43 -0.97
N ASP A 34 -17.37 3.17 -1.22
CA ASP A 34 -17.23 4.59 -0.84
C ASP A 34 -17.00 5.51 -2.05
N GLY A 35 -16.83 4.97 -3.25
CA GLY A 35 -16.50 5.74 -4.45
C GLY A 35 -15.09 6.35 -4.43
N LEU A 36 -14.17 5.86 -3.57
CA LEU A 36 -12.80 6.35 -3.50
C LEU A 36 -12.02 5.88 -4.73
N ASP A 37 -11.83 6.76 -5.71
CA ASP A 37 -11.06 6.49 -6.92
C ASP A 37 -9.66 7.11 -6.81
N LEU A 38 -8.63 6.27 -6.97
CA LEU A 38 -7.22 6.67 -6.87
C LEU A 38 -6.78 7.66 -7.96
N THR A 39 -7.54 7.72 -9.07
CA THR A 39 -7.26 8.61 -10.19
C THR A 39 -7.97 9.96 -10.08
N GLU A 40 -8.87 10.11 -9.08
CA GLU A 40 -9.70 11.29 -8.84
C GLU A 40 -9.45 11.84 -7.44
N GLU A 41 -8.52 12.79 -7.32
CA GLU A 41 -8.13 13.38 -6.03
C GLU A 41 -9.31 13.87 -5.18
N GLY A 42 -10.34 14.43 -5.83
CA GLY A 42 -11.53 14.93 -5.14
C GLY A 42 -12.24 13.87 -4.29
N THR A 43 -12.25 12.61 -4.73
CA THR A 43 -12.87 11.50 -3.99
C THR A 43 -12.06 11.14 -2.75
N ILE A 44 -10.73 11.19 -2.84
CA ILE A 44 -9.81 10.92 -1.73
C ILE A 44 -9.91 12.04 -0.69
N ALA A 45 -9.89 13.31 -1.16
CA ALA A 45 -10.03 14.49 -0.30
C ALA A 45 -11.37 14.49 0.46
N ALA A 46 -12.48 14.19 -0.23
CA ALA A 46 -13.80 14.12 0.38
C ALA A 46 -13.89 13.00 1.45
N ALA A 47 -13.26 11.84 1.19
CA ALA A 47 -13.19 10.77 2.17
C ALA A 47 -12.41 11.17 3.42
N ALA A 48 -11.25 11.83 3.25
CA ALA A 48 -10.45 12.34 4.37
C ALA A 48 -11.18 13.42 5.17
N GLU A 49 -11.90 14.32 4.49
CA GLU A 49 -12.68 15.38 5.15
C GLU A 49 -13.77 14.83 6.07
N ARG A 50 -14.49 13.79 5.64
CA ARG A 50 -15.50 13.12 6.48
C ARG A 50 -14.93 12.55 7.78
N LEU A 51 -13.63 12.23 7.81
CA LEU A 51 -12.96 11.59 8.95
C LEU A 51 -12.16 12.57 9.81
N ARG A 52 -12.09 13.85 9.41
CA ARG A 52 -11.22 14.87 10.03
C ARG A 52 -11.51 15.12 11.48
N ASP A 53 -12.79 15.21 11.83
CA ASP A 53 -13.23 15.53 13.20
C ASP A 53 -13.35 14.29 14.11
N GLY A 54 -12.96 13.13 13.57
CA GLY A 54 -12.97 11.86 14.31
C GLY A 54 -11.74 11.66 15.18
N THR A 55 -11.68 10.50 15.82
CA THR A 55 -10.50 10.09 16.59
C THR A 55 -9.31 9.86 15.64
N PRO A 56 -8.13 10.44 15.92
CA PRO A 56 -6.93 10.19 15.10
C PRO A 56 -6.57 8.71 15.02
N PHE A 57 -6.12 8.26 13.85
CA PHE A 57 -5.81 6.87 13.58
C PHE A 57 -4.46 6.45 14.16
N ASP A 58 -4.41 5.29 14.80
CA ASP A 58 -3.18 4.61 15.20
C ASP A 58 -2.54 3.86 14.02
N LEU A 59 -3.39 3.42 13.05
CA LEU A 59 -2.97 2.71 11.84
C LEU A 59 -3.75 3.21 10.62
N VAL A 60 -3.03 3.57 9.56
CA VAL A 60 -3.55 3.70 8.20
C VAL A 60 -2.87 2.64 7.34
N PHE A 61 -3.63 1.68 6.84
CA PHE A 61 -3.15 0.61 5.99
C PHE A 61 -3.72 0.78 4.58
N ASP A 62 -2.89 1.21 3.65
CA ASP A 62 -3.24 1.34 2.23
C ASP A 62 -2.94 0.02 1.50
N ALA A 63 -4.00 -0.73 1.23
CA ALA A 63 -3.98 -1.99 0.49
C ALA A 63 -4.38 -1.80 -0.98
N THR A 64 -4.23 -0.59 -1.52
CA THR A 64 -4.60 -0.29 -2.90
C THR A 64 -3.53 -0.67 -3.91
N GLY A 65 -3.92 -0.75 -5.17
CA GLY A 65 -3.05 -1.01 -6.30
C GLY A 65 -3.65 -1.97 -7.31
N ALA A 66 -3.10 -1.95 -8.53
CA ALA A 66 -3.52 -2.83 -9.61
C ALA A 66 -2.33 -3.30 -10.45
N LEU A 67 -2.41 -4.52 -10.95
CA LEU A 67 -1.42 -5.09 -11.88
C LEU A 67 -1.94 -5.10 -13.32
N THR A 68 -3.21 -5.43 -13.49
CA THR A 68 -3.95 -5.30 -14.75
C THR A 68 -4.89 -4.11 -14.66
N ILE A 69 -4.82 -3.19 -15.61
CA ILE A 69 -5.67 -2.00 -15.69
C ILE A 69 -6.32 -1.97 -17.08
N ASP A 70 -7.62 -1.84 -17.14
CA ASP A 70 -8.42 -1.87 -18.38
C ASP A 70 -8.10 -3.09 -19.26
N GLY A 71 -7.90 -4.25 -18.65
CA GLY A 71 -7.56 -5.50 -19.35
C GLY A 71 -6.12 -5.59 -19.82
N ILE A 72 -5.30 -4.56 -19.62
CA ILE A 72 -3.89 -4.54 -20.02
C ILE A 72 -3.04 -4.94 -18.82
N GLY A 73 -2.36 -6.08 -18.93
CA GLY A 73 -1.39 -6.57 -17.95
C GLY A 73 0.02 -6.00 -18.16
N PRO A 74 0.95 -6.31 -17.23
CA PRO A 74 2.31 -5.79 -17.32
C PRO A 74 3.08 -6.36 -18.52
N GLU A 75 3.89 -5.53 -19.14
CA GLU A 75 4.67 -5.85 -20.33
C GLU A 75 5.78 -6.87 -20.02
N LYS A 76 5.94 -7.87 -20.89
CA LYS A 76 7.03 -8.85 -20.74
C LYS A 76 8.38 -8.34 -21.28
N THR A 77 8.37 -7.31 -22.13
CA THR A 77 9.56 -6.76 -22.80
C THR A 77 9.38 -5.27 -23.09
N ILE A 78 10.49 -4.52 -23.11
CA ILE A 78 10.52 -3.08 -23.45
C ILE A 78 9.96 -2.80 -24.85
N ARG A 79 9.99 -3.78 -25.76
CA ARG A 79 9.54 -3.62 -27.15
C ARG A 79 8.04 -3.36 -27.30
N VAL A 80 7.25 -3.76 -26.28
CA VAL A 80 5.79 -3.60 -26.28
C VAL A 80 5.34 -2.57 -25.24
N LEU A 81 6.22 -1.67 -24.84
CA LEU A 81 5.90 -0.59 -23.93
C LEU A 81 4.85 0.33 -24.58
N ASP A 82 3.75 0.52 -23.88
CA ASP A 82 2.70 1.47 -24.24
C ASP A 82 2.72 2.64 -23.25
N PRO A 83 2.94 3.90 -23.72
CA PRO A 83 3.02 5.05 -22.84
C PRO A 83 1.71 5.34 -22.08
N GLN A 84 0.56 5.03 -22.68
CA GLN A 84 -0.74 5.26 -22.02
C GLN A 84 -1.00 4.22 -20.93
N ALA A 85 -0.69 2.94 -21.19
CA ALA A 85 -0.75 1.89 -20.19
C ALA A 85 0.21 2.19 -19.03
N MET A 86 1.43 2.67 -19.33
CA MET A 86 2.39 3.10 -18.32
C MET A 86 1.85 4.26 -17.48
N ALA A 87 1.27 5.29 -18.09
CA ALA A 87 0.69 6.42 -17.37
C ALA A 87 -0.42 5.97 -16.39
N LYS A 88 -1.28 5.02 -16.80
CA LYS A 88 -2.31 4.42 -15.93
C LYS A 88 -1.69 3.66 -14.76
N GLN A 89 -0.62 2.90 -14.99
CA GLN A 89 0.10 2.20 -13.92
C GLN A 89 0.65 3.19 -12.88
N PHE A 90 1.20 4.31 -13.31
CA PHE A 90 1.66 5.36 -12.41
C PHE A 90 0.49 6.05 -11.68
N ALA A 91 -0.60 6.36 -12.38
CA ALA A 91 -1.78 6.98 -11.77
C ALA A 91 -2.30 6.13 -10.60
N VAL A 92 -2.47 4.82 -10.80
CA VAL A 92 -3.05 3.93 -9.77
C VAL A 92 -2.04 3.51 -8.71
N ASN A 93 -0.79 3.19 -9.08
CA ASN A 93 0.17 2.54 -8.17
C ASN A 93 1.19 3.49 -7.53
N ALA A 94 1.25 4.75 -7.97
CA ALA A 94 2.17 5.76 -7.41
C ALA A 94 1.44 7.04 -7.02
N ILE A 95 0.73 7.68 -7.97
CA ILE A 95 0.06 8.96 -7.73
C ILE A 95 -1.10 8.77 -6.74
N GLY A 96 -1.96 7.78 -6.93
CA GLY A 96 -3.06 7.48 -6.01
C GLY A 96 -2.60 7.29 -4.57
N PRO A 97 -1.66 6.38 -4.27
CA PRO A 97 -1.08 6.26 -2.93
C PRO A 97 -0.43 7.54 -2.41
N ALA A 98 0.21 8.35 -3.26
CA ALA A 98 0.73 9.66 -2.86
C ALA A 98 -0.39 10.61 -2.42
N LEU A 99 -1.53 10.60 -3.10
CA LEU A 99 -2.71 11.37 -2.71
C LEU A 99 -3.33 10.83 -1.42
N ILE A 100 -3.31 9.50 -1.21
CA ILE A 100 -3.70 8.91 0.08
C ILE A 100 -2.78 9.44 1.19
N PHE A 101 -1.46 9.44 1.02
CA PHE A 101 -0.55 10.07 2.00
C PHE A 101 -0.89 11.53 2.23
N LYS A 102 -1.09 12.32 1.17
CA LYS A 102 -1.40 13.75 1.25
C LYS A 102 -2.62 14.03 2.15
N HIS A 103 -3.69 13.28 1.98
CA HIS A 103 -4.97 13.56 2.63
C HIS A 103 -5.14 12.83 3.98
N PHE A 104 -4.53 11.64 4.16
CA PHE A 104 -4.75 10.84 5.37
C PHE A 104 -3.60 10.91 6.38
N LEU A 105 -2.38 11.34 5.99
CA LEU A 105 -1.29 11.54 6.95
C LEU A 105 -1.66 12.55 8.05
N PRO A 106 -2.37 13.66 7.77
CA PRO A 106 -2.82 14.59 8.81
C PRO A 106 -3.78 13.99 9.83
N LEU A 107 -4.46 12.90 9.49
CA LEU A 107 -5.39 12.18 10.37
C LEU A 107 -4.69 11.14 11.26
N LEU A 108 -3.40 10.91 11.02
CA LEU A 108 -2.61 10.01 11.84
C LEU A 108 -2.33 10.67 13.19
N ARG A 109 -2.34 9.89 14.23
CA ARG A 109 -2.05 10.32 15.62
C ARG A 109 -0.62 10.85 15.76
N ARG A 110 -0.43 11.88 16.60
CA ARG A 110 0.86 12.57 16.80
C ARG A 110 1.47 12.38 18.19
N ASP A 111 0.65 12.03 19.16
CA ASP A 111 0.99 11.98 20.60
C ASP A 111 1.66 10.67 21.02
N ARG A 112 1.60 9.65 20.20
CA ARG A 112 2.24 8.35 20.40
C ARG A 112 2.56 7.67 19.08
N ARG A 113 3.15 6.47 19.16
CA ARG A 113 3.43 5.67 17.97
C ARG A 113 2.18 5.44 17.14
N ALA A 114 2.29 5.71 15.85
CA ALA A 114 1.28 5.42 14.86
C ALA A 114 1.94 4.92 13.57
N VAL A 115 1.18 4.22 12.74
CA VAL A 115 1.72 3.58 11.53
C VAL A 115 0.92 3.99 10.30
N PHE A 116 1.62 4.36 9.23
CA PHE A 116 1.05 4.48 7.90
C PHE A 116 1.80 3.57 6.94
N ALA A 117 1.17 2.51 6.49
CA ALA A 117 1.77 1.54 5.59
C ALA A 117 1.02 1.48 4.26
N THR A 118 1.76 1.27 3.17
CA THR A 118 1.19 1.04 1.83
C THR A 118 1.74 -0.23 1.21
N LEU A 119 0.91 -0.95 0.45
CA LEU A 119 1.33 -2.13 -0.28
C LEU A 119 2.14 -1.74 -1.53
N SER A 120 3.42 -2.01 -1.47
CA SER A 120 4.31 -2.03 -2.61
C SER A 120 4.48 -3.47 -3.13
N ALA A 121 5.52 -3.72 -3.90
CA ALA A 121 5.85 -5.03 -4.41
C ALA A 121 7.36 -5.19 -4.51
N ARG A 122 7.91 -6.37 -4.22
CA ARG A 122 9.35 -6.66 -4.36
C ARG A 122 9.90 -6.27 -5.74
N VAL A 123 9.07 -6.41 -6.78
CA VAL A 123 9.44 -6.00 -8.14
C VAL A 123 9.66 -4.49 -8.30
N GLY A 124 9.26 -3.66 -7.34
CA GLY A 124 9.58 -2.24 -7.27
C GLY A 124 10.98 -1.94 -6.72
N SER A 125 11.68 -2.93 -6.17
CA SER A 125 13.09 -2.79 -5.81
C SER A 125 13.96 -2.72 -7.06
N ILE A 126 14.79 -1.68 -7.15
CA ILE A 126 15.75 -1.52 -8.25
C ILE A 126 16.94 -2.46 -8.02
N GLY A 127 17.44 -2.52 -6.77
CA GLY A 127 18.57 -3.35 -6.39
C GLY A 127 18.32 -4.85 -6.50
N ASP A 128 17.09 -5.32 -6.23
CA ASP A 128 16.70 -6.73 -6.31
C ASP A 128 16.25 -7.18 -7.73
N ASN A 129 16.24 -6.29 -8.71
CA ASN A 129 15.76 -6.61 -10.05
C ASN A 129 16.77 -7.45 -10.85
N ARG A 130 16.52 -8.76 -10.98
CA ARG A 130 17.31 -9.72 -11.75
C ARG A 130 16.58 -10.26 -13.00
N LEU A 131 15.26 -10.09 -13.06
CA LEU A 131 14.42 -10.73 -14.08
C LEU A 131 14.03 -9.81 -15.24
N GLY A 132 13.98 -8.50 -15.02
CA GLY A 132 13.43 -7.55 -15.99
C GLY A 132 11.94 -7.76 -16.26
N GLY A 133 11.43 -7.22 -17.37
CA GLY A 133 10.00 -7.24 -17.70
C GLY A 133 9.14 -6.40 -16.75
N TRP A 134 7.85 -6.30 -17.00
CA TRP A 134 6.87 -5.57 -16.18
C TRP A 134 7.26 -4.11 -15.93
N ILE A 135 7.79 -3.45 -16.95
CA ILE A 135 8.48 -2.16 -16.82
C ILE A 135 7.58 -1.12 -16.17
N SER A 136 6.36 -0.95 -16.67
CA SER A 136 5.42 0.05 -16.14
C SER A 136 5.05 -0.22 -14.69
N TYR A 137 4.79 -1.48 -14.33
CA TYR A 137 4.46 -1.85 -12.96
C TYR A 137 5.66 -1.71 -12.02
N ARG A 138 6.85 -2.22 -12.42
CA ARG A 138 8.08 -2.06 -11.62
C ARG A 138 8.38 -0.59 -11.38
N ALA A 139 8.36 0.23 -12.44
CA ALA A 139 8.65 1.65 -12.34
C ALA A 139 7.64 2.39 -11.45
N SER A 140 6.34 2.07 -11.55
CA SER A 140 5.32 2.66 -10.67
C SER A 140 5.51 2.28 -9.20
N LYS A 141 5.91 1.03 -8.90
CA LYS A 141 6.18 0.58 -7.52
C LYS A 141 7.52 1.11 -6.99
N ALA A 142 8.52 1.33 -7.84
CA ALA A 142 9.75 2.04 -7.48
C ALA A 142 9.45 3.52 -7.15
N ALA A 143 8.59 4.17 -7.94
CA ALA A 143 8.12 5.53 -7.65
C ALA A 143 7.36 5.58 -6.31
N LEU A 144 6.48 4.61 -6.02
CA LEU A 144 5.83 4.50 -4.72
C LEU A 144 6.85 4.35 -3.58
N ASN A 145 7.87 3.52 -3.74
CA ASN A 145 8.95 3.36 -2.76
C ASN A 145 9.65 4.68 -2.47
N GLN A 146 9.95 5.48 -3.50
CA GLN A 146 10.52 6.83 -3.33
C GLN A 146 9.55 7.77 -2.61
N ILE A 147 8.25 7.72 -2.92
CA ILE A 147 7.22 8.51 -2.25
C ILE A 147 7.17 8.16 -0.77
N VAL A 148 7.15 6.87 -0.40
CA VAL A 148 7.20 6.40 0.99
C VAL A 148 8.43 6.96 1.72
N ARG A 149 9.61 6.85 1.11
CA ARG A 149 10.85 7.37 1.69
C ARG A 149 10.80 8.87 1.94
N THR A 150 10.35 9.64 0.96
CA THR A 150 10.23 11.10 1.05
C THR A 150 9.20 11.50 2.12
N THR A 151 8.01 10.88 2.08
CA THR A 151 6.94 11.13 3.06
C THR A 151 7.40 10.84 4.48
N ALA A 152 8.16 9.77 4.72
CA ALA A 152 8.70 9.44 6.04
C ALA A 152 9.64 10.53 6.59
N ILE A 153 10.52 11.08 5.73
CA ILE A 153 11.43 12.17 6.10
C ILE A 153 10.65 13.45 6.45
N GLU A 154 9.63 13.77 5.69
CA GLU A 154 8.79 14.93 5.93
C GLU A 154 7.91 14.75 7.17
N ALA A 155 7.27 13.58 7.31
CA ALA A 155 6.40 13.25 8.44
C ALA A 155 7.13 13.29 9.78
N ALA A 156 8.44 12.97 9.83
CA ALA A 156 9.23 13.03 11.05
C ALA A 156 9.24 14.42 11.72
N ARG A 157 8.94 15.48 10.98
CA ARG A 157 8.88 16.86 11.50
C ARG A 157 7.58 17.14 12.26
N THR A 158 6.50 16.47 11.92
CA THR A 158 5.16 16.71 12.47
C THR A 158 4.59 15.52 13.23
N HIS A 159 5.08 14.31 12.94
CA HIS A 159 4.70 13.04 13.53
C HIS A 159 5.96 12.24 13.91
N PRO A 160 6.75 12.68 14.89
CA PRO A 160 8.09 12.12 15.19
C PRO A 160 8.06 10.66 15.63
N GLN A 161 6.91 10.17 16.08
CA GLN A 161 6.73 8.77 16.47
C GLN A 161 6.04 7.92 15.37
N ALA A 162 5.77 8.51 14.20
CA ALA A 162 5.13 7.77 13.12
C ALA A 162 6.11 6.84 12.39
N VAL A 163 5.61 5.67 12.02
CA VAL A 163 6.27 4.74 11.12
C VAL A 163 5.57 4.80 9.77
N ILE A 164 6.26 5.26 8.75
CA ILE A 164 5.79 5.23 7.36
C ILE A 164 6.53 4.10 6.66
N ALA A 165 5.83 3.11 6.10
CA ALA A 165 6.47 1.92 5.56
C ALA A 165 5.86 1.46 4.22
N ALA A 166 6.71 0.96 3.32
CA ALA A 166 6.30 0.15 2.19
C ALA A 166 6.32 -1.33 2.57
N LEU A 167 5.34 -2.10 2.09
CA LEU A 167 5.23 -3.52 2.38
C LEU A 167 5.10 -4.35 1.10
N HIS A 168 5.80 -5.48 1.05
CA HIS A 168 5.58 -6.52 0.05
C HIS A 168 4.76 -7.65 0.65
N PRO A 169 3.54 -7.93 0.14
CA PRO A 169 2.64 -8.91 0.75
C PRO A 169 2.96 -10.39 0.44
N GLY A 170 4.03 -10.65 -0.32
CA GLY A 170 4.25 -11.97 -0.91
C GLY A 170 3.44 -12.18 -2.20
N THR A 171 3.39 -13.41 -2.69
CA THR A 171 2.47 -13.80 -3.77
C THR A 171 1.18 -14.29 -3.14
N VAL A 172 0.12 -13.49 -3.21
CA VAL A 172 -1.14 -13.75 -2.49
C VAL A 172 -2.21 -14.20 -3.48
N THR A 173 -3.00 -15.20 -3.13
CA THR A 173 -4.12 -15.70 -3.95
C THR A 173 -5.24 -14.67 -3.98
N THR A 174 -5.22 -13.81 -4.98
CA THR A 174 -6.23 -12.77 -5.23
C THR A 174 -6.50 -12.65 -6.72
N PRO A 175 -7.64 -12.08 -7.14
CA PRO A 175 -7.90 -11.82 -8.56
C PRO A 175 -6.81 -11.00 -9.25
N LEU A 176 -6.09 -10.14 -8.50
CA LEU A 176 -4.98 -9.34 -9.00
C LEU A 176 -3.79 -10.20 -9.43
N SER A 177 -3.43 -11.19 -8.64
CA SER A 177 -2.20 -11.98 -8.82
C SER A 177 -2.43 -13.28 -9.61
N GLU A 178 -3.66 -13.79 -9.65
CA GLU A 178 -4.00 -15.09 -10.23
C GLU A 178 -3.41 -15.32 -11.62
N PRO A 179 -3.51 -14.38 -12.60
CA PRO A 179 -2.97 -14.56 -13.93
C PRO A 179 -1.43 -14.65 -13.99
N TYR A 180 -0.73 -14.29 -12.91
CA TYR A 180 0.74 -14.08 -12.88
C TYR A 180 1.47 -14.98 -11.89
N SER A 181 0.76 -15.84 -11.19
CA SER A 181 1.29 -16.60 -10.05
C SER A 181 1.51 -18.10 -10.34
N ALA A 182 1.42 -18.53 -11.60
CA ALA A 182 1.62 -19.93 -11.97
C ALA A 182 2.99 -20.44 -11.49
N GLY A 183 2.99 -21.61 -10.81
CA GLY A 183 4.20 -22.29 -10.31
C GLY A 183 4.87 -21.64 -9.09
N ARG A 184 4.25 -20.64 -8.46
CA ARG A 184 4.75 -20.02 -7.22
C ARG A 184 3.92 -20.48 -6.02
N GLU A 185 4.58 -20.61 -4.87
CA GLU A 185 3.88 -20.73 -3.60
C GLU A 185 3.07 -19.46 -3.34
N ARG A 186 1.83 -19.66 -2.87
CA ARG A 186 0.89 -18.54 -2.67
C ARG A 186 0.39 -18.54 -1.25
N LEU A 187 0.35 -17.37 -0.67
CA LEU A 187 -0.29 -17.12 0.62
C LEU A 187 -1.80 -16.90 0.43
N SER A 188 -2.61 -17.28 1.40
CA SER A 188 -3.98 -16.77 1.47
C SER A 188 -3.98 -15.29 1.83
N PRO A 189 -5.03 -14.53 1.48
CA PRO A 189 -5.17 -13.14 1.91
C PRO A 189 -5.06 -12.98 3.42
N ASP A 190 -5.72 -13.85 4.19
CA ASP A 190 -5.71 -13.82 5.67
C ASP A 190 -4.32 -14.06 6.24
N HIS A 191 -3.59 -15.04 5.69
CA HIS A 191 -2.23 -15.34 6.16
C HIS A 191 -1.28 -14.16 5.84
N SER A 192 -1.35 -13.63 4.62
CA SER A 192 -0.56 -12.45 4.24
C SER A 192 -0.90 -11.23 5.09
N ALA A 193 -2.19 -10.93 5.29
CA ALA A 193 -2.62 -9.80 6.09
C ALA A 193 -2.16 -9.92 7.55
N ARG A 194 -2.26 -11.09 8.17
CA ARG A 194 -1.77 -11.34 9.53
C ARG A 194 -0.27 -11.07 9.63
N MET A 195 0.53 -11.68 8.75
CA MET A 195 1.98 -11.47 8.75
C MET A 195 2.36 -9.99 8.57
N LEU A 196 1.66 -9.27 7.68
CA LEU A 196 1.89 -7.85 7.47
C LEU A 196 1.55 -7.01 8.71
N LEU A 197 0.44 -7.32 9.39
CA LEU A 197 0.06 -6.64 10.64
C LEU A 197 1.07 -6.93 11.75
N ASP A 198 1.55 -8.16 11.88
CA ASP A 198 2.60 -8.55 12.84
C ASP A 198 3.91 -7.78 12.57
N VAL A 199 4.30 -7.63 11.30
CA VAL A 199 5.45 -6.81 10.91
C VAL A 199 5.23 -5.37 11.34
N LEU A 200 4.08 -4.78 11.03
CA LEU A 200 3.77 -3.39 11.38
C LEU A 200 3.76 -3.17 12.90
N ASP A 201 3.29 -4.12 13.68
CA ASP A 201 3.31 -4.03 15.14
C ASP A 201 4.73 -3.96 15.69
N GLY A 202 5.66 -4.73 15.13
CA GLY A 202 7.06 -4.76 15.53
C GLY A 202 7.90 -3.53 15.11
N LEU A 203 7.45 -2.75 14.11
CA LEU A 203 8.26 -1.63 13.58
C LEU A 203 8.35 -0.47 14.58
N GLN A 204 9.54 0.14 14.65
CA GLN A 204 9.82 1.29 15.48
C GLN A 204 10.03 2.56 14.63
N PRO A 205 9.87 3.78 15.18
CA PRO A 205 10.07 5.04 14.44
C PRO A 205 11.42 5.14 13.71
N ALA A 206 12.48 4.56 14.25
CA ALA A 206 13.80 4.50 13.61
C ALA A 206 13.82 3.68 12.29
N GLN A 207 12.79 2.88 12.05
CA GLN A 207 12.63 2.09 10.84
C GLN A 207 11.68 2.75 9.81
N SER A 208 11.18 3.95 10.13
CA SER A 208 10.33 4.73 9.22
C SER A 208 11.06 5.02 7.90
N GLY A 209 10.33 4.97 6.80
CA GLY A 209 10.86 5.18 5.46
C GLY A 209 11.63 3.97 4.92
N ARG A 210 11.30 2.74 5.34
CA ARG A 210 11.90 1.51 4.83
C ARG A 210 10.86 0.62 4.14
N PHE A 211 11.37 -0.39 3.43
CA PHE A 211 10.59 -1.38 2.71
C PHE A 211 10.79 -2.77 3.32
N PHE A 212 9.69 -3.45 3.64
CA PHE A 212 9.71 -4.76 4.29
C PHE A 212 8.88 -5.79 3.53
N ALA A 213 9.31 -7.03 3.55
CA ALA A 213 8.49 -8.16 3.13
C ALA A 213 7.54 -8.61 4.25
N TYR A 214 6.57 -9.43 3.88
CA TYR A 214 5.58 -10.01 4.79
C TYR A 214 6.18 -10.82 5.96
N ASP A 215 7.41 -11.30 5.81
CA ASP A 215 8.17 -12.03 6.84
C ASP A 215 9.05 -11.13 7.73
N GLY A 216 8.93 -9.80 7.57
CA GLY A 216 9.71 -8.81 8.31
C GLY A 216 11.10 -8.54 7.75
N SER A 217 11.54 -9.27 6.73
CA SER A 217 12.84 -9.02 6.09
C SER A 217 12.84 -7.65 5.37
N ALA A 218 13.93 -6.90 5.53
CA ALA A 218 14.10 -5.64 4.80
C ALA A 218 14.36 -5.93 3.32
N ILE A 219 13.73 -5.15 2.45
CA ILE A 219 13.95 -5.19 1.00
C ILE A 219 14.76 -3.95 0.62
N GLU A 220 15.80 -4.15 -0.16
CA GLU A 220 16.58 -3.06 -0.77
C GLU A 220 15.69 -2.25 -1.73
N TRP A 221 15.94 -0.90 -1.78
CA TRP A 221 15.21 -0.01 -2.70
C TRP A 221 15.49 -0.24 -4.19
#